data_f88990611c4b3de782191d019990d780
#
_entry.id   f88990611c4b3de782191d019990d780
#
_cell.length_a   1.000
_cell.length_b   1.000
_cell.length_c   1.000
_cell.angle_alpha   90.00
_cell.angle_beta   90.00
_cell.angle_gamma   90.00
#
_symmetry.space_group_name_H-M   'P 1'
#
loop_
_entity.id
_entity.type
_entity.pdbx_description
1 polymer ?
#
loop_
_entity_poly.entity_id
_entity_poly.type
_entity_poly.pdbx_seq_one_letter_code
_entity_poly.pdbx_strand_id
1 'polypeptide(L)'
;MEKVIKIEGGHDLNGTVRISGSKNATVALIPACVLGNEPVTIYGVPNISDVQSLIVLLNELGVYVEKRDEETLYIDPTHMENIPMVSKAVSKLRASYYFMGALLGKFGHAEIKMPGGCYLGPRPIDLHLKGFEALGANIQYENGCYILDAKELKGTNIFLDISSVGATINIMMAAVYAKGRTVIENAAREPEIIDIATLLNKMGARIHGMGTSTLVIDGVEYLKGCIHEIIPDRIEAATYVIMAAAMANDMRIENIIPQHLEAIVMKLQEVGINMEVGSDFIHVFKTDKPLKRTEILTKPYPGFATDVQQPFTVLLTQCEGQSVVTETIYTERFKHCAELNKMGADIDVHTPSAFINGKTKLHGSKVTATDLRCGAGLVIAALMADGVTEIHDIYHIDRGYDNLDGKLAHLGAKMWREEVED
;
A
#
# COMPACT_ATOMS: atom_id res chain seq x y z
N MET A 1 10.66 -26.87 -3.31
CA MET A 1 11.75 -25.90 -3.05
C MET A 1 11.13 -24.53 -2.93
N GLU A 2 11.34 -23.87 -1.83
CA GLU A 2 10.86 -22.54 -1.52
C GLU A 2 12.02 -21.54 -1.62
N LYS A 3 11.73 -20.32 -2.14
CA LYS A 3 12.70 -19.22 -2.09
C LYS A 3 12.56 -18.50 -0.75
N VAL A 4 13.68 -18.33 -0.06
CA VAL A 4 13.80 -17.57 1.19
C VAL A 4 14.75 -16.41 1.03
N ILE A 5 14.61 -15.41 1.91
CA ILE A 5 15.60 -14.37 2.09
C ILE A 5 16.43 -14.71 3.33
N LYS A 6 17.74 -14.67 3.21
CA LYS A 6 18.69 -14.77 4.33
C LYS A 6 19.38 -13.43 4.53
N ILE A 7 19.45 -12.99 5.77
CA ILE A 7 20.07 -11.72 6.16
C ILE A 7 21.03 -12.00 7.34
N GLU A 8 22.30 -11.64 7.14
CA GLU A 8 23.28 -11.57 8.24
C GLU A 8 23.19 -10.19 8.87
N GLY A 9 22.73 -10.12 10.11
CA GLY A 9 22.52 -8.86 10.81
C GLY A 9 23.80 -8.27 11.41
N GLY A 10 23.66 -7.11 12.04
CA GLY A 10 24.76 -6.42 12.72
C GLY A 10 25.69 -5.59 11.83
N HIS A 11 25.36 -5.43 10.56
CA HIS A 11 26.08 -4.56 9.63
C HIS A 11 25.47 -3.17 9.63
N ASP A 12 26.30 -2.13 9.76
CA ASP A 12 25.86 -0.74 9.69
C ASP A 12 25.35 -0.40 8.28
N LEU A 13 24.22 0.27 8.19
CA LEU A 13 23.70 0.81 6.95
C LEU A 13 24.09 2.28 6.78
N ASN A 14 24.60 2.63 5.61
CA ASN A 14 25.02 3.98 5.28
C ASN A 14 24.68 4.31 3.82
N GLY A 15 24.52 5.58 3.53
CA GLY A 15 24.33 6.07 2.18
C GLY A 15 22.93 6.59 1.91
N THR A 16 22.58 6.59 0.62
CA THR A 16 21.35 7.18 0.12
C THR A 16 20.49 6.12 -0.55
N VAL A 17 19.20 6.14 -0.26
CA VAL A 17 18.19 5.33 -0.94
C VAL A 17 17.13 6.23 -1.57
N ARG A 18 16.80 5.96 -2.85
CA ARG A 18 15.71 6.62 -3.56
C ARG A 18 14.43 5.78 -3.46
N ILE A 19 13.36 6.42 -3.02
CA ILE A 19 12.05 5.78 -2.86
C ILE A 19 11.35 5.66 -4.23
N SER A 20 10.73 4.52 -4.46
CA SER A 20 9.97 4.20 -5.67
C SER A 20 8.57 4.78 -5.63
N GLY A 21 7.86 4.70 -6.75
CA GLY A 21 6.45 5.11 -6.82
C GLY A 21 5.56 4.29 -5.89
N SER A 22 4.50 4.93 -5.42
CA SER A 22 3.56 4.35 -4.43
C SER A 22 2.90 3.08 -4.96
N LYS A 23 3.10 1.98 -4.27
CA LYS A 23 2.41 0.71 -4.54
C LYS A 23 0.90 0.89 -4.41
N ASN A 24 0.43 1.51 -3.31
CA ASN A 24 -0.99 1.66 -3.03
C ASN A 24 -1.69 2.60 -4.03
N ALA A 25 -1.00 3.62 -4.54
CA ALA A 25 -1.51 4.45 -5.62
C ALA A 25 -1.54 3.66 -6.94
N THR A 26 -0.45 2.97 -7.28
CA THR A 26 -0.29 2.26 -8.56
C THR A 26 -1.38 1.22 -8.79
N VAL A 27 -1.73 0.42 -7.76
CA VAL A 27 -2.74 -0.64 -7.89
C VAL A 27 -4.14 -0.12 -8.13
N ALA A 28 -4.40 1.17 -7.90
CA ALA A 28 -5.65 1.85 -8.22
C ALA A 28 -5.53 2.71 -9.50
N LEU A 29 -4.39 3.35 -9.74
CA LEU A 29 -4.12 4.14 -10.95
C LEU A 29 -4.20 3.31 -12.22
N ILE A 30 -3.66 2.11 -12.21
CA ILE A 30 -3.69 1.21 -13.38
C ILE A 30 -5.13 0.85 -13.77
N PRO A 31 -6.01 0.38 -12.87
CA PRO A 31 -7.43 0.24 -13.19
C PRO A 31 -8.12 1.54 -13.62
N ALA A 32 -7.76 2.68 -13.04
CA ALA A 32 -8.34 3.97 -13.42
C ALA A 32 -8.03 4.37 -14.88
N CYS A 33 -6.88 3.94 -15.41
CA CYS A 33 -6.52 4.22 -16.80
C CYS A 33 -7.50 3.65 -17.82
N VAL A 34 -8.22 2.56 -17.50
CA VAL A 34 -9.18 1.95 -18.43
C VAL A 34 -10.47 2.77 -18.57
N LEU A 35 -10.72 3.73 -17.68
CA LEU A 35 -11.84 4.68 -17.83
C LEU A 35 -11.67 5.60 -19.03
N GLY A 36 -10.43 5.86 -19.45
CA GLY A 36 -10.14 6.69 -20.62
C GLY A 36 -10.51 6.03 -21.94
N ASN A 37 -10.59 6.87 -22.98
CA ASN A 37 -10.84 6.45 -24.36
C ASN A 37 -9.58 6.62 -25.23
N GLU A 38 -8.49 7.05 -24.64
CA GLU A 38 -7.19 7.29 -25.28
C GLU A 38 -6.07 6.74 -24.39
N PRO A 39 -4.85 6.53 -24.94
CA PRO A 39 -3.73 6.03 -24.17
C PRO A 39 -3.30 6.94 -23.02
N VAL A 40 -2.87 6.30 -21.93
CA VAL A 40 -2.29 6.95 -20.75
C VAL A 40 -0.86 6.47 -20.57
N THR A 41 0.07 7.40 -20.33
CA THR A 41 1.44 7.09 -19.96
C THR A 41 1.66 7.39 -18.49
N ILE A 42 2.16 6.41 -17.73
CA ILE A 42 2.41 6.54 -16.29
C ILE A 42 3.90 6.39 -16.04
N TYR A 43 4.49 7.37 -15.37
CA TYR A 43 5.86 7.37 -14.87
C TYR A 43 5.93 7.00 -13.39
N GLY A 44 7.08 6.47 -12.97
CA GLY A 44 7.32 6.13 -11.56
C GLY A 44 6.63 4.85 -11.11
N VAL A 45 6.28 3.96 -12.04
CA VAL A 45 5.66 2.67 -11.71
C VAL A 45 6.67 1.76 -11.03
N PRO A 46 6.41 1.26 -9.81
CA PRO A 46 7.32 0.36 -9.13
C PRO A 46 7.35 -1.02 -9.81
N ASN A 47 8.52 -1.64 -9.82
CA ASN A 47 8.68 -3.01 -10.33
C ASN A 47 8.36 -4.03 -9.23
N ILE A 48 7.09 -4.30 -9.05
CA ILE A 48 6.54 -5.21 -8.03
C ILE A 48 5.59 -6.23 -8.64
N SER A 49 5.41 -7.38 -8.00
CA SER A 49 4.59 -8.46 -8.56
C SER A 49 3.10 -8.11 -8.67
N ASP A 50 2.60 -7.21 -7.83
CA ASP A 50 1.21 -6.73 -7.94
C ASP A 50 1.00 -5.96 -9.26
N VAL A 51 2.00 -5.21 -9.75
CA VAL A 51 1.94 -4.54 -11.05
C VAL A 51 1.94 -5.55 -12.20
N GLN A 52 2.77 -6.59 -12.12
CA GLN A 52 2.77 -7.64 -13.13
C GLN A 52 1.41 -8.35 -13.21
N SER A 53 0.79 -8.60 -12.08
CA SER A 53 -0.56 -9.19 -12.01
C SER A 53 -1.62 -8.29 -12.65
N LEU A 54 -1.53 -6.96 -12.42
CA LEU A 54 -2.44 -6.00 -13.06
C LEU A 54 -2.26 -5.95 -14.58
N ILE A 55 -1.03 -6.03 -15.08
CA ILE A 55 -0.74 -6.08 -16.52
C ILE A 55 -1.38 -7.33 -17.15
N VAL A 56 -1.32 -8.47 -16.47
CA VAL A 56 -2.01 -9.68 -16.92
C VAL A 56 -3.53 -9.46 -17.04
N LEU A 57 -4.15 -8.83 -16.02
CA LEU A 57 -5.58 -8.52 -16.03
C LEU A 57 -5.96 -7.54 -17.15
N LEU A 58 -5.14 -6.52 -17.39
CA LEU A 58 -5.35 -5.58 -18.49
C LEU A 58 -5.29 -6.28 -19.83
N ASN A 59 -4.31 -7.15 -20.04
CA ASN A 59 -4.18 -7.92 -21.29
C ASN A 59 -5.39 -8.87 -21.51
N GLU A 60 -5.92 -9.47 -20.45
CA GLU A 60 -7.14 -10.28 -20.52
C GLU A 60 -8.36 -9.46 -21.01
N LEU A 61 -8.42 -8.18 -20.64
CA LEU A 61 -9.45 -7.23 -21.09
C LEU A 61 -9.18 -6.64 -22.49
N GLY A 62 -8.13 -7.07 -23.17
CA GLY A 62 -7.76 -6.53 -24.48
C GLY A 62 -7.13 -5.13 -24.45
N VAL A 63 -6.70 -4.67 -23.28
CA VAL A 63 -5.95 -3.42 -23.14
C VAL A 63 -4.50 -3.67 -23.59
N TYR A 64 -3.98 -2.80 -24.47
CA TYR A 64 -2.59 -2.84 -24.85
C TYR A 64 -1.72 -2.18 -23.78
N VAL A 65 -0.72 -2.89 -23.32
CA VAL A 65 0.23 -2.41 -22.30
C VAL A 65 1.66 -2.58 -22.80
N GLU A 66 2.43 -1.50 -22.77
CA GLU A 66 3.84 -1.48 -23.15
C GLU A 66 4.67 -0.94 -21.98
N LYS A 67 5.65 -1.72 -21.54
CA LYS A 67 6.69 -1.24 -20.62
C LYS A 67 7.77 -0.56 -21.44
N ARG A 68 7.81 0.78 -21.42
CA ARG A 68 8.76 1.58 -22.21
C ARG A 68 10.16 1.67 -21.61
N ASP A 69 10.23 1.61 -20.29
CA ASP A 69 11.45 1.51 -19.51
C ASP A 69 11.15 0.86 -18.15
N GLU A 70 12.11 0.89 -17.23
CA GLU A 70 11.96 0.23 -15.92
C GLU A 70 10.79 0.77 -15.07
N GLU A 71 10.45 2.06 -15.23
CA GLU A 71 9.45 2.74 -14.40
C GLU A 71 8.28 3.34 -15.23
N THR A 72 8.21 3.08 -16.54
CA THR A 72 7.21 3.71 -17.42
C THR A 72 6.30 2.70 -18.08
N LEU A 73 4.99 2.84 -17.87
CA LEU A 73 3.96 2.08 -18.55
C LEU A 73 3.17 2.96 -19.52
N TYR A 74 2.96 2.46 -20.72
CA TYR A 74 1.99 2.95 -21.68
C TYR A 74 0.79 2.02 -21.70
N ILE A 75 -0.40 2.54 -21.44
CA ILE A 75 -1.64 1.79 -21.30
C ILE A 75 -2.67 2.35 -22.31
N ASP A 76 -3.06 1.53 -23.26
CA ASP A 76 -4.02 1.88 -24.30
C ASP A 76 -5.32 1.07 -24.16
N PRO A 77 -6.41 1.65 -23.65
CA PRO A 77 -7.68 0.98 -23.46
C PRO A 77 -8.60 1.06 -24.70
N THR A 78 -8.12 1.59 -25.83
CA THR A 78 -8.96 1.89 -27.00
C THR A 78 -9.72 0.68 -27.52
N HIS A 79 -9.12 -0.50 -27.47
CA HIS A 79 -9.68 -1.76 -27.97
C HIS A 79 -10.05 -2.74 -26.86
N MET A 80 -10.21 -2.26 -25.62
CA MET A 80 -10.60 -3.14 -24.53
C MET A 80 -12.01 -3.68 -24.69
N GLU A 81 -12.21 -4.87 -24.14
CA GLU A 81 -13.50 -5.55 -24.11
C GLU A 81 -13.99 -5.72 -22.68
N ASN A 82 -15.29 -5.54 -22.47
CA ASN A 82 -15.91 -5.78 -21.17
C ASN A 82 -16.30 -7.26 -21.05
N ILE A 83 -15.38 -8.08 -20.60
CA ILE A 83 -15.58 -9.51 -20.37
C ILE A 83 -15.61 -9.83 -18.87
N PRO A 84 -16.23 -10.96 -18.47
CA PRO A 84 -16.18 -11.39 -17.07
C PRO A 84 -14.74 -11.62 -16.58
N MET A 85 -14.39 -11.01 -15.46
CA MET A 85 -13.08 -11.14 -14.82
C MET A 85 -13.10 -12.31 -13.83
N VAL A 86 -12.90 -13.53 -14.32
CA VAL A 86 -13.04 -14.77 -13.56
C VAL A 86 -11.77 -15.62 -13.50
N SER A 87 -10.67 -15.13 -14.06
CA SER A 87 -9.40 -15.83 -14.12
C SER A 87 -8.75 -16.03 -12.74
N LYS A 88 -7.77 -16.93 -12.69
CA LYS A 88 -6.97 -17.14 -11.47
C LYS A 88 -6.18 -15.87 -11.07
N ALA A 89 -5.85 -15.02 -12.03
CA ALA A 89 -5.14 -13.77 -11.76
C ALA A 89 -5.98 -12.81 -10.89
N VAL A 90 -7.30 -12.72 -11.12
CA VAL A 90 -8.24 -11.96 -10.29
C VAL A 90 -8.18 -12.43 -8.84
N SER A 91 -8.22 -13.75 -8.62
CA SER A 91 -8.23 -14.34 -7.27
C SER A 91 -6.91 -14.13 -6.51
N LYS A 92 -5.81 -13.92 -7.21
CA LYS A 92 -4.48 -13.71 -6.60
C LYS A 92 -4.22 -12.27 -6.16
N LEU A 93 -4.91 -11.30 -6.77
CA LEU A 93 -4.69 -9.89 -6.53
C LEU A 93 -5.93 -9.25 -5.89
N ARG A 94 -5.83 -8.86 -4.61
CA ARG A 94 -6.94 -8.19 -3.94
C ARG A 94 -7.35 -6.88 -4.62
N ALA A 95 -6.39 -6.10 -5.10
CA ALA A 95 -6.64 -4.82 -5.78
C ALA A 95 -7.44 -4.96 -7.09
N SER A 96 -7.65 -6.20 -7.59
CA SER A 96 -8.54 -6.45 -8.74
C SER A 96 -9.95 -5.91 -8.54
N TYR A 97 -10.41 -5.73 -7.29
CA TYR A 97 -11.71 -5.14 -7.01
C TYR A 97 -11.87 -3.69 -7.49
N TYR A 98 -10.77 -2.97 -7.77
CA TYR A 98 -10.85 -1.63 -8.39
C TYR A 98 -11.40 -1.66 -9.82
N PHE A 99 -11.32 -2.79 -10.50
CA PHE A 99 -11.99 -2.97 -11.78
C PHE A 99 -13.51 -2.93 -11.70
N MET A 100 -14.11 -3.18 -10.52
CA MET A 100 -15.56 -3.02 -10.34
C MET A 100 -16.00 -1.60 -10.67
N GLY A 101 -15.39 -0.60 -10.02
CA GLY A 101 -15.71 0.81 -10.27
C GLY A 101 -15.34 1.26 -11.66
N ALA A 102 -14.18 0.84 -12.17
CA ALA A 102 -13.72 1.23 -13.51
C ALA A 102 -14.63 0.66 -14.62
N LEU A 103 -14.97 -0.62 -14.59
CA LEU A 103 -15.83 -1.25 -15.59
C LEU A 103 -17.28 -0.79 -15.46
N LEU A 104 -17.82 -0.67 -14.25
CA LEU A 104 -19.15 -0.14 -14.02
C LEU A 104 -19.28 1.30 -14.53
N GLY A 105 -18.28 2.14 -14.24
CA GLY A 105 -18.25 3.52 -14.72
C GLY A 105 -18.21 3.61 -16.24
N LYS A 106 -17.33 2.85 -16.89
CA LYS A 106 -17.13 2.90 -18.34
C LYS A 106 -18.26 2.24 -19.13
N PHE A 107 -18.74 1.09 -18.71
CA PHE A 107 -19.65 0.23 -19.48
C PHE A 107 -21.05 0.08 -18.88
N GLY A 108 -21.26 0.56 -17.65
CA GLY A 108 -22.49 0.29 -16.93
C GLY A 108 -22.65 -1.18 -16.49
N HIS A 109 -21.63 -1.99 -16.68
CA HIS A 109 -21.64 -3.41 -16.36
C HIS A 109 -20.25 -3.87 -15.91
N ALA A 110 -20.21 -4.70 -14.85
CA ALA A 110 -19.01 -5.40 -14.43
C ALA A 110 -19.38 -6.79 -13.89
N GLU A 111 -18.65 -7.80 -14.29
CA GLU A 111 -18.71 -9.13 -13.70
C GLU A 111 -17.31 -9.52 -13.22
N ILE A 112 -17.16 -9.71 -11.92
CA ILE A 112 -15.86 -9.96 -11.32
C ILE A 112 -15.95 -11.02 -10.22
N LYS A 113 -15.03 -11.98 -10.28
CA LYS A 113 -14.85 -12.96 -9.23
C LYS A 113 -14.37 -12.26 -7.95
N MET A 114 -14.84 -12.74 -6.80
CA MET A 114 -14.40 -12.22 -5.50
C MET A 114 -12.88 -12.21 -5.41
N PRO A 115 -12.27 -11.04 -5.19
CA PRO A 115 -10.81 -10.94 -5.16
C PRO A 115 -10.21 -11.70 -3.97
N GLY A 116 -9.08 -12.35 -4.22
CA GLY A 116 -8.24 -12.97 -3.20
C GLY A 116 -7.21 -11.98 -2.61
N GLY A 117 -6.07 -12.50 -2.20
CA GLY A 117 -4.93 -11.74 -1.71
C GLY A 117 -4.54 -12.06 -0.27
N CYS A 118 -3.60 -11.32 0.32
CA CYS A 118 -3.13 -11.51 1.68
C CYS A 118 -4.26 -11.46 2.70
N TYR A 119 -4.30 -12.46 3.57
CA TYR A 119 -5.29 -12.55 4.63
C TYR A 119 -4.85 -11.68 5.84
N LEU A 120 -5.37 -10.47 5.90
CA LEU A 120 -5.25 -9.57 7.07
C LEU A 120 -6.53 -9.55 7.93
N GLY A 121 -7.34 -10.60 7.85
CA GLY A 121 -8.66 -10.65 8.43
C GLY A 121 -9.77 -10.30 7.43
N PRO A 122 -11.04 -10.38 7.85
CA PRO A 122 -12.17 -10.05 7.01
C PRO A 122 -12.08 -8.59 6.53
N ARG A 123 -12.18 -8.39 5.24
CA ARG A 123 -12.21 -7.08 4.58
C ARG A 123 -13.42 -7.00 3.69
N PRO A 124 -14.59 -6.71 4.27
CA PRO A 124 -15.83 -6.64 3.51
C PRO A 124 -15.76 -5.53 2.46
N ILE A 125 -16.45 -5.74 1.34
CA ILE A 125 -16.60 -4.72 0.28
C ILE A 125 -18.00 -4.10 0.28
N ASP A 126 -18.71 -4.23 1.39
CA ASP A 126 -20.07 -3.73 1.57
C ASP A 126 -20.19 -2.22 1.32
N LEU A 127 -19.20 -1.42 1.73
CA LEU A 127 -19.18 0.02 1.45
C LEU A 127 -19.01 0.34 -0.02
N HIS A 128 -18.23 -0.45 -0.76
CA HIS A 128 -18.10 -0.34 -2.22
C HIS A 128 -19.47 -0.60 -2.88
N LEU A 129 -20.10 -1.71 -2.51
CA LEU A 129 -21.41 -2.11 -3.04
C LEU A 129 -22.50 -1.10 -2.70
N LYS A 130 -22.52 -0.60 -1.47
CA LYS A 130 -23.43 0.48 -1.03
C LYS A 130 -23.31 1.71 -1.94
N GLY A 131 -22.08 2.12 -2.26
CA GLY A 131 -21.84 3.26 -3.15
C GLY A 131 -22.30 3.01 -4.57
N PHE A 132 -22.07 1.82 -5.11
CA PHE A 132 -22.53 1.45 -6.45
C PHE A 132 -24.05 1.39 -6.54
N GLU A 133 -24.71 0.82 -5.53
CA GLU A 133 -26.19 0.81 -5.45
C GLU A 133 -26.75 2.22 -5.36
N ALA A 134 -26.13 3.11 -4.58
CA ALA A 134 -26.54 4.49 -4.46
C ALA A 134 -26.46 5.24 -5.83
N LEU A 135 -25.46 4.91 -6.66
CA LEU A 135 -25.33 5.44 -8.02
C LEU A 135 -26.34 4.83 -9.02
N GLY A 136 -27.11 3.82 -8.60
CA GLY A 136 -28.16 3.19 -9.42
C GLY A 136 -27.80 1.82 -9.98
N ALA A 137 -26.70 1.19 -9.53
CA ALA A 137 -26.35 -0.15 -9.95
C ALA A 137 -27.23 -1.20 -9.25
N ASN A 138 -27.62 -2.23 -9.99
CA ASN A 138 -28.16 -3.48 -9.45
C ASN A 138 -27.01 -4.45 -9.25
N ILE A 139 -26.94 -5.09 -8.09
CA ILE A 139 -25.85 -5.99 -7.73
C ILE A 139 -26.39 -7.38 -7.41
N GLN A 140 -25.81 -8.39 -8.05
CA GLN A 140 -26.08 -9.80 -7.82
C GLN A 140 -24.77 -10.50 -7.44
N TYR A 141 -24.86 -11.54 -6.63
CA TYR A 141 -23.75 -12.40 -6.31
C TYR A 141 -24.10 -13.85 -6.65
N GLU A 142 -23.45 -14.36 -7.69
CA GLU A 142 -23.71 -15.68 -8.22
C GLU A 142 -22.39 -16.39 -8.56
N ASN A 143 -22.29 -17.68 -8.21
CA ASN A 143 -21.13 -18.53 -8.53
C ASN A 143 -19.77 -17.93 -8.11
N GLY A 144 -19.71 -17.18 -6.97
CA GLY A 144 -18.49 -16.55 -6.50
C GLY A 144 -18.14 -15.24 -7.21
N CYS A 145 -19.02 -14.73 -8.07
CA CYS A 145 -18.84 -13.48 -8.81
C CYS A 145 -19.87 -12.43 -8.40
N TYR A 146 -19.43 -11.18 -8.33
CA TYR A 146 -20.30 -10.02 -8.29
C TYR A 146 -20.65 -9.61 -9.71
N ILE A 147 -21.92 -9.40 -9.97
CA ILE A 147 -22.46 -8.90 -11.23
C ILE A 147 -23.12 -7.56 -10.94
N LEU A 148 -22.58 -6.51 -11.53
CA LEU A 148 -23.04 -5.13 -11.36
C LEU A 148 -23.61 -4.62 -12.68
N ASP A 149 -24.83 -4.12 -12.66
CA ASP A 149 -25.53 -3.62 -13.83
C ASP A 149 -26.20 -2.27 -13.54
N ALA A 150 -25.98 -1.30 -14.42
CA ALA A 150 -26.67 -0.03 -14.40
C ALA A 150 -27.02 0.42 -15.81
N LYS A 151 -28.28 0.71 -16.07
CA LYS A 151 -28.68 1.33 -17.35
C LYS A 151 -28.11 2.74 -17.49
N GLU A 152 -28.11 3.47 -16.39
CA GLU A 152 -27.56 4.81 -16.26
C GLU A 152 -27.12 5.01 -14.80
N LEU A 153 -25.87 5.38 -14.60
CA LEU A 153 -25.38 5.80 -13.28
C LEU A 153 -25.79 7.26 -13.06
N LYS A 154 -26.31 7.55 -11.87
CA LYS A 154 -26.76 8.89 -11.47
C LYS A 154 -26.05 9.34 -10.22
N GLY A 155 -25.53 10.56 -10.27
CA GLY A 155 -24.90 11.21 -9.11
C GLY A 155 -25.90 11.35 -7.94
N THR A 156 -25.38 11.19 -6.73
CA THR A 156 -26.14 11.26 -5.49
C THR A 156 -25.19 11.56 -4.30
N ASN A 157 -25.77 11.78 -3.15
CA ASN A 157 -25.00 11.91 -1.92
C ASN A 157 -24.78 10.52 -1.30
N ILE A 158 -23.52 10.20 -0.99
CA ILE A 158 -23.11 8.92 -0.43
C ILE A 158 -22.31 9.20 0.85
N PHE A 159 -22.80 8.69 1.98
CA PHE A 159 -22.10 8.75 3.25
C PHE A 159 -21.42 7.39 3.52
N LEU A 160 -20.10 7.42 3.78
CA LEU A 160 -19.36 6.24 4.18
C LEU A 160 -19.32 6.12 5.70
N ASP A 161 -19.85 5.02 6.24
CA ASP A 161 -19.87 4.77 7.69
C ASP A 161 -18.46 4.68 8.28
N ILE A 162 -17.51 4.26 7.45
CA ILE A 162 -16.08 4.22 7.75
C ILE A 162 -15.33 4.91 6.61
N SER A 163 -14.31 5.70 6.92
CA SER A 163 -13.42 6.32 5.94
C SER A 163 -12.56 5.24 5.26
N SER A 164 -13.10 4.66 4.19
CA SER A 164 -12.48 3.54 3.45
C SER A 164 -11.77 4.05 2.20
N VAL A 165 -10.47 3.77 2.09
CA VAL A 165 -9.67 4.08 0.89
C VAL A 165 -10.24 3.36 -0.34
N GLY A 166 -10.44 2.04 -0.23
CA GLY A 166 -10.94 1.23 -1.32
C GLY A 166 -12.31 1.66 -1.81
N ALA A 167 -13.26 1.88 -0.89
CA ALA A 167 -14.61 2.33 -1.26
C ALA A 167 -14.58 3.73 -1.89
N THR A 168 -13.82 4.67 -1.32
CA THR A 168 -13.70 6.02 -1.87
C THR A 168 -13.19 5.98 -3.31
N ILE A 169 -12.14 5.23 -3.60
CA ILE A 169 -11.57 5.11 -4.95
C ILE A 169 -12.54 4.44 -5.91
N ASN A 170 -13.12 3.33 -5.51
CA ASN A 170 -14.04 2.57 -6.37
C ASN A 170 -15.29 3.36 -6.74
N ILE A 171 -15.89 4.03 -5.76
CA ILE A 171 -17.07 4.90 -5.99
C ILE A 171 -16.69 6.09 -6.85
N MET A 172 -15.53 6.71 -6.60
CA MET A 172 -15.01 7.82 -7.41
C MET A 172 -14.85 7.40 -8.88
N MET A 173 -14.28 6.24 -9.16
CA MET A 173 -14.12 5.73 -10.53
C MET A 173 -15.46 5.48 -11.23
N ALA A 174 -16.44 4.92 -10.52
CA ALA A 174 -17.78 4.74 -11.09
C ALA A 174 -18.51 6.07 -11.33
N ALA A 175 -18.28 7.05 -10.46
CA ALA A 175 -18.99 8.33 -10.48
C ALA A 175 -18.51 9.30 -11.56
N VAL A 176 -17.31 9.12 -12.15
CA VAL A 176 -16.79 10.05 -13.16
C VAL A 176 -17.68 10.14 -14.41
N TYR A 177 -18.43 9.08 -14.72
CA TYR A 177 -19.40 9.05 -15.82
C TYR A 177 -20.85 9.11 -15.35
N ALA A 178 -21.11 9.14 -14.04
CA ALA A 178 -22.47 9.24 -13.51
C ALA A 178 -23.09 10.60 -13.87
N LYS A 179 -24.34 10.58 -14.32
CA LYS A 179 -25.06 11.80 -14.72
C LYS A 179 -25.35 12.68 -13.50
N GLY A 180 -24.92 13.93 -13.58
CA GLY A 180 -25.10 14.89 -12.50
C GLY A 180 -23.93 14.87 -11.50
N ARG A 181 -24.22 15.23 -10.25
CA ARG A 181 -23.22 15.40 -9.19
C ARG A 181 -23.30 14.26 -8.17
N THR A 182 -22.13 13.70 -7.87
CA THR A 182 -21.93 12.76 -6.75
C THR A 182 -21.15 13.47 -5.65
N VAL A 183 -21.62 13.33 -4.40
CA VAL A 183 -20.91 13.81 -3.21
C VAL A 183 -20.62 12.60 -2.34
N ILE A 184 -19.35 12.36 -2.04
CA ILE A 184 -18.92 11.30 -1.11
C ILE A 184 -18.52 11.98 0.19
N GLU A 185 -19.29 11.74 1.25
CA GLU A 185 -19.04 12.25 2.59
C GLU A 185 -18.33 11.20 3.44
N ASN A 186 -17.49 11.64 4.37
CA ASN A 186 -16.57 10.81 5.13
C ASN A 186 -15.63 10.00 4.22
N ALA A 187 -15.22 10.61 3.12
CA ALA A 187 -14.26 10.05 2.17
C ALA A 187 -12.87 9.87 2.82
N ALA A 188 -12.11 8.91 2.33
CA ALA A 188 -10.72 8.75 2.70
C ALA A 188 -9.89 9.95 2.19
N ARG A 189 -8.84 10.31 2.93
CA ARG A 189 -8.01 11.50 2.68
C ARG A 189 -6.55 11.17 2.37
N GLU A 190 -6.24 9.90 2.26
CA GLU A 190 -4.89 9.40 1.97
C GLU A 190 -4.32 10.05 0.70
N PRO A 191 -3.01 10.32 0.65
CA PRO A 191 -2.36 10.90 -0.52
C PRO A 191 -2.63 10.17 -1.83
N GLU A 192 -2.84 8.86 -1.78
CA GLU A 192 -3.19 8.03 -2.92
C GLU A 192 -4.54 8.44 -3.55
N ILE A 193 -5.49 8.89 -2.75
CA ILE A 193 -6.78 9.42 -3.24
C ILE A 193 -6.55 10.67 -4.08
N ILE A 194 -5.70 11.57 -3.61
CA ILE A 194 -5.34 12.80 -4.34
C ILE A 194 -4.67 12.44 -5.67
N ASP A 195 -3.79 11.46 -5.65
CA ASP A 195 -3.04 11.04 -6.84
C ASP A 195 -3.96 10.48 -7.93
N ILE A 196 -4.90 9.61 -7.55
CA ILE A 196 -5.88 9.03 -8.48
C ILE A 196 -6.85 10.09 -9.00
N ALA A 197 -7.36 10.97 -8.14
CA ALA A 197 -8.21 12.08 -8.55
C ALA A 197 -7.48 13.03 -9.49
N THR A 198 -6.19 13.27 -9.27
CA THR A 198 -5.33 14.08 -10.15
C THR A 198 -5.17 13.43 -11.53
N LEU A 199 -4.92 12.13 -11.60
CA LEU A 199 -4.90 11.37 -12.86
C LEU A 199 -6.23 11.55 -13.61
N LEU A 200 -7.35 11.29 -12.95
CA LEU A 200 -8.67 11.37 -13.55
C LEU A 200 -8.99 12.80 -14.03
N ASN A 201 -8.63 13.83 -13.26
CA ASN A 201 -8.81 15.22 -13.67
C ASN A 201 -7.94 15.59 -14.87
N LYS A 202 -6.71 15.08 -14.99
CA LYS A 202 -5.89 15.22 -16.20
C LYS A 202 -6.54 14.57 -17.42
N MET A 203 -7.27 13.48 -17.22
CA MET A 203 -8.05 12.81 -18.26
C MET A 203 -9.33 13.56 -18.62
N GLY A 204 -9.74 14.58 -17.86
CA GLY A 204 -10.91 15.39 -18.11
C GLY A 204 -12.06 15.20 -17.13
N ALA A 205 -11.89 14.43 -16.06
CA ALA A 205 -12.85 14.33 -14.97
C ALA A 205 -12.97 15.66 -14.21
N ARG A 206 -14.03 15.80 -13.43
CA ARG A 206 -14.32 16.98 -12.62
C ARG A 206 -14.49 16.58 -11.16
N ILE A 207 -13.36 16.38 -10.50
CA ILE A 207 -13.28 15.94 -9.11
C ILE A 207 -12.70 17.07 -8.26
N HIS A 208 -13.39 17.39 -7.18
CA HIS A 208 -13.03 18.45 -6.22
C HIS A 208 -13.04 17.89 -4.80
N GLY A 209 -12.31 18.55 -3.90
CA GLY A 209 -12.27 18.19 -2.48
C GLY A 209 -11.39 16.99 -2.14
N MET A 210 -10.54 16.53 -3.07
CA MET A 210 -9.57 15.48 -2.77
C MET A 210 -8.65 15.92 -1.63
N GLY A 211 -8.36 14.99 -0.72
CA GLY A 211 -7.60 15.27 0.51
C GLY A 211 -8.44 15.82 1.66
N THR A 212 -9.72 16.06 1.44
CA THR A 212 -10.69 16.41 2.47
C THR A 212 -11.66 15.25 2.72
N SER A 213 -12.52 15.39 3.73
CA SER A 213 -13.55 14.38 4.04
C SER A 213 -14.73 14.38 3.06
N THR A 214 -14.79 15.32 2.13
CA THR A 214 -15.88 15.44 1.16
C THR A 214 -15.35 15.53 -0.26
N LEU A 215 -15.64 14.54 -1.07
CA LEU A 215 -15.36 14.53 -2.51
C LEU A 215 -16.61 14.92 -3.28
N VAL A 216 -16.44 15.81 -4.27
CA VAL A 216 -17.49 16.22 -5.19
C VAL A 216 -17.06 15.85 -6.60
N ILE A 217 -17.89 15.09 -7.30
CA ILE A 217 -17.61 14.59 -8.64
C ILE A 217 -18.78 14.99 -9.56
N ASP A 218 -18.49 15.83 -10.54
CA ASP A 218 -19.44 16.15 -11.60
C ASP A 218 -19.19 15.24 -12.80
N GLY A 219 -20.21 14.50 -13.22
CA GLY A 219 -20.10 13.53 -14.30
C GLY A 219 -19.71 14.17 -15.62
N VAL A 220 -18.95 13.42 -16.42
CA VAL A 220 -18.52 13.80 -17.78
C VAL A 220 -18.90 12.71 -18.77
N GLU A 221 -18.92 13.05 -20.06
CA GLU A 221 -19.27 12.10 -21.13
C GLU A 221 -18.03 11.43 -21.74
N TYR A 222 -16.85 12.01 -21.56
CA TYR A 222 -15.63 11.56 -22.20
C TYR A 222 -14.39 11.81 -21.31
N LEU A 223 -13.50 10.84 -21.28
CA LEU A 223 -12.17 10.97 -20.69
C LEU A 223 -11.11 10.70 -21.76
N LYS A 224 -10.20 11.64 -21.91
CA LYS A 224 -9.06 11.56 -22.83
C LYS A 224 -7.87 10.82 -22.20
N GLY A 225 -6.79 10.65 -22.96
CA GLY A 225 -5.50 10.23 -22.45
C GLY A 225 -4.78 11.34 -21.70
N CYS A 226 -3.75 10.96 -20.95
CA CYS A 226 -2.87 11.89 -20.27
C CYS A 226 -1.50 11.28 -20.00
N ILE A 227 -0.60 12.11 -19.45
CA ILE A 227 0.67 11.71 -18.85
C ILE A 227 0.58 12.00 -17.37
N HIS A 228 0.97 11.02 -16.54
CA HIS A 228 0.93 11.14 -15.10
C HIS A 228 2.15 10.50 -14.45
N GLU A 229 2.67 11.12 -13.42
CA GLU A 229 3.73 10.57 -12.56
C GLU A 229 3.11 10.16 -11.22
N ILE A 230 3.39 8.93 -10.80
CA ILE A 230 2.92 8.40 -9.52
C ILE A 230 3.65 9.09 -8.37
N ILE A 231 2.94 9.41 -7.29
CA ILE A 231 3.55 9.93 -6.06
C ILE A 231 4.53 8.92 -5.46
N PRO A 232 5.59 9.38 -4.75
CA PRO A 232 6.49 8.50 -4.03
C PRO A 232 5.76 7.67 -2.96
N ASP A 233 6.22 6.44 -2.74
CA ASP A 233 5.63 5.54 -1.75
C ASP A 233 5.97 5.97 -0.32
N ARG A 234 5.01 6.57 0.37
CA ARG A 234 5.16 7.00 1.77
C ARG A 234 5.39 5.84 2.74
N ILE A 235 4.89 4.65 2.43
CA ILE A 235 5.06 3.47 3.29
C ILE A 235 6.45 2.85 3.09
N GLU A 236 6.94 2.77 1.87
CA GLU A 236 8.34 2.41 1.59
C GLU A 236 9.29 3.41 2.27
N ALA A 237 9.02 4.71 2.11
CA ALA A 237 9.79 5.76 2.77
C ALA A 237 9.83 5.57 4.28
N ALA A 238 8.68 5.37 4.92
CA ALA A 238 8.59 5.11 6.36
C ALA A 238 9.39 3.86 6.76
N THR A 239 9.32 2.79 5.97
CA THR A 239 10.08 1.55 6.22
C THR A 239 11.58 1.81 6.25
N TYR A 240 12.12 2.56 5.27
CA TYR A 240 13.55 2.90 5.24
C TYR A 240 13.94 3.91 6.32
N VAL A 241 13.10 4.86 6.68
CA VAL A 241 13.35 5.77 7.80
C VAL A 241 13.39 5.03 9.13
N ILE A 242 12.49 4.09 9.35
CA ILE A 242 12.46 3.23 10.54
C ILE A 242 13.71 2.33 10.57
N MET A 243 14.08 1.76 9.44
CA MET A 243 15.30 0.96 9.29
C MET A 243 16.55 1.79 9.66
N ALA A 244 16.64 3.01 9.13
CA ALA A 244 17.69 3.96 9.47
C ALA A 244 17.68 4.31 10.96
N ALA A 245 16.52 4.58 11.54
CA ALA A 245 16.37 4.86 12.97
C ALA A 245 16.85 3.71 13.85
N ALA A 246 16.67 2.47 13.40
CA ALA A 246 17.04 1.28 14.15
C ALA A 246 18.55 1.00 14.11
N MET A 247 19.25 1.33 13.02
CA MET A 247 20.59 0.80 12.80
C MET A 247 21.53 1.63 11.91
N ALA A 248 21.11 2.80 11.42
CA ALA A 248 21.98 3.58 10.55
C ALA A 248 23.01 4.39 11.32
N ASN A 249 24.18 4.53 10.73
CA ASN A 249 25.14 5.54 11.13
C ASN A 249 24.85 6.88 10.45
N ASP A 250 24.52 6.83 9.15
CA ASP A 250 24.24 7.99 8.32
C ASP A 250 23.46 7.53 7.08
N MET A 251 22.17 7.85 7.01
CA MET A 251 21.33 7.36 5.92
C MET A 251 20.35 8.43 5.47
N ARG A 252 20.33 8.67 4.15
CA ARG A 252 19.46 9.63 3.50
C ARG A 252 18.40 8.91 2.66
N ILE A 253 17.15 9.23 2.89
CA ILE A 253 15.99 8.71 2.17
C ILE A 253 15.47 9.83 1.28
N GLU A 254 15.55 9.65 -0.05
CA GLU A 254 15.24 10.65 -1.07
C GLU A 254 14.01 10.29 -1.91
N ASN A 255 13.54 11.26 -2.67
CA ASN A 255 12.33 11.15 -3.49
C ASN A 255 11.11 10.83 -2.65
N ILE A 256 10.87 11.63 -1.64
CA ILE A 256 9.72 11.53 -0.74
C ILE A 256 8.96 12.85 -0.68
N ILE A 257 7.74 12.79 -0.17
CA ILE A 257 6.95 13.96 0.21
C ILE A 257 6.85 13.92 1.74
N PRO A 258 7.69 14.69 2.46
CA PRO A 258 7.77 14.61 3.93
C PRO A 258 6.43 14.86 4.64
N GLN A 259 5.57 15.69 4.05
CA GLN A 259 4.22 15.96 4.56
C GLN A 259 3.35 14.70 4.66
N HIS A 260 3.62 13.69 3.83
CA HIS A 260 2.93 12.39 3.90
C HIS A 260 3.38 11.52 5.07
N LEU A 261 4.47 11.88 5.74
CA LEU A 261 5.12 11.13 6.82
C LEU A 261 5.04 11.83 8.19
N GLU A 262 4.29 12.92 8.32
CA GLU A 262 4.30 13.77 9.54
C GLU A 262 4.02 12.97 10.83
N ALA A 263 2.98 12.15 10.85
CA ALA A 263 2.64 11.36 12.04
C ALA A 263 3.76 10.37 12.44
N ILE A 264 4.47 9.83 11.47
CA ILE A 264 5.57 8.90 11.69
C ILE A 264 6.82 9.65 12.16
N VAL A 265 7.14 10.77 11.52
CA VAL A 265 8.27 11.65 11.92
C VAL A 265 8.10 12.12 13.37
N MET A 266 6.90 12.54 13.74
CA MET A 266 6.63 12.97 15.12
C MET A 266 6.87 11.83 16.14
N LYS A 267 6.45 10.62 15.83
CA LYS A 267 6.69 9.46 16.70
C LYS A 267 8.17 9.06 16.76
N LEU A 268 8.90 9.17 15.66
CA LEU A 268 10.34 8.96 15.65
C LEU A 268 11.09 10.00 16.48
N GLN A 269 10.68 11.27 16.43
CA GLN A 269 11.22 12.34 17.28
C GLN A 269 10.92 12.10 18.76
N GLU A 270 9.70 11.65 19.08
CA GLU A 270 9.29 11.29 20.45
C GLU A 270 10.15 10.16 21.03
N VAL A 271 10.47 9.17 20.21
CA VAL A 271 11.38 8.05 20.55
C VAL A 271 12.82 8.53 20.74
N GLY A 272 13.20 9.66 20.16
CA GLY A 272 14.53 10.27 20.32
C GLY A 272 15.45 10.08 19.11
N ILE A 273 14.89 9.84 17.93
CA ILE A 273 15.66 9.72 16.69
C ILE A 273 16.17 11.09 16.24
N ASN A 274 17.44 11.14 15.87
CA ASN A 274 18.09 12.33 15.32
C ASN A 274 17.94 12.33 13.79
N MET A 275 17.20 13.29 13.26
CA MET A 275 16.95 13.41 11.83
C MET A 275 16.81 14.85 11.36
N GLU A 276 17.13 15.07 10.09
CA GLU A 276 16.81 16.29 9.35
C GLU A 276 15.70 15.96 8.34
N VAL A 277 14.66 16.79 8.33
CA VAL A 277 13.56 16.69 7.36
C VAL A 277 13.70 17.83 6.35
N GLY A 278 14.01 17.50 5.11
CA GLY A 278 14.16 18.44 4.02
C GLY A 278 12.89 18.62 3.20
N SER A 279 13.03 19.17 2.00
CA SER A 279 11.89 19.38 1.08
C SER A 279 11.41 18.08 0.41
N ASP A 280 12.33 17.16 0.13
CA ASP A 280 12.10 15.91 -0.59
C ASP A 280 12.94 14.74 -0.05
N PHE A 281 13.46 14.88 1.16
CA PHE A 281 14.28 13.87 1.83
C PHE A 281 14.10 13.88 3.35
N ILE A 282 14.47 12.77 3.96
CA ILE A 282 14.75 12.65 5.40
C ILE A 282 16.16 12.07 5.53
N HIS A 283 16.98 12.72 6.36
CA HIS A 283 18.31 12.27 6.68
C HIS A 283 18.36 11.86 8.16
N VAL A 284 18.67 10.59 8.40
CA VAL A 284 18.73 10.02 9.74
C VAL A 284 20.19 9.88 10.15
N PHE A 285 20.50 10.40 11.31
CA PHE A 285 21.84 10.36 11.90
C PHE A 285 21.89 9.38 13.07
N LYS A 286 23.05 8.82 13.32
CA LYS A 286 23.27 7.98 14.47
C LYS A 286 22.92 8.72 15.76
N THR A 287 22.25 8.03 16.67
CA THR A 287 22.04 8.52 18.04
C THR A 287 22.73 7.61 19.04
N ASP A 288 23.48 8.20 19.97
CA ASP A 288 24.10 7.50 21.09
C ASP A 288 23.21 7.50 22.35
N LYS A 289 22.07 8.17 22.28
CA LYS A 289 21.11 8.25 23.38
C LYS A 289 20.17 7.05 23.36
N PRO A 290 19.80 6.52 24.55
CA PRO A 290 18.78 5.49 24.63
C PRO A 290 17.46 5.92 24.00
N LEU A 291 16.85 5.03 23.24
CA LEU A 291 15.54 5.28 22.65
C LEU A 291 14.45 5.15 23.71
N LYS A 292 13.49 6.05 23.67
CA LYS A 292 12.40 6.13 24.66
C LYS A 292 11.18 5.35 24.19
N ARG A 293 10.48 4.72 25.12
CA ARG A 293 9.18 4.12 24.88
C ARG A 293 8.17 5.14 24.34
N THR A 294 7.22 4.68 23.56
CA THR A 294 6.09 5.50 23.08
C THR A 294 4.82 4.68 22.95
N GLU A 295 3.71 5.38 22.71
CA GLU A 295 2.41 4.78 22.41
C GLU A 295 2.03 5.10 20.98
N ILE A 296 1.63 4.09 20.23
CA ILE A 296 1.15 4.18 18.85
C ILE A 296 -0.34 3.84 18.82
N LEU A 297 -1.11 4.71 18.19
CA LEU A 297 -2.51 4.48 17.88
C LEU A 297 -2.69 4.64 16.37
N THR A 298 -2.99 3.56 15.67
CA THR A 298 -3.25 3.64 14.21
C THR A 298 -4.57 4.37 13.97
N LYS A 299 -4.58 5.21 12.94
CA LYS A 299 -5.77 5.96 12.51
C LYS A 299 -5.73 6.18 10.99
N PRO A 300 -6.89 6.43 10.37
CA PRO A 300 -6.91 6.93 8.99
C PRO A 300 -6.04 8.17 8.84
N TYR A 301 -5.49 8.36 7.64
CA TYR A 301 -4.68 9.53 7.32
C TYR A 301 -5.41 10.86 7.68
N PRO A 302 -4.75 11.85 8.29
CA PRO A 302 -3.30 11.98 8.50
C PRO A 302 -2.78 11.36 9.81
N GLY A 303 -3.52 10.46 10.44
CA GLY A 303 -3.04 9.74 11.61
C GLY A 303 -1.96 8.71 11.28
N PHE A 304 -1.52 7.97 12.30
CA PHE A 304 -0.47 6.96 12.13
C PHE A 304 -0.97 5.79 11.28
N ALA A 305 -0.32 5.55 10.15
CA ALA A 305 -0.75 4.55 9.18
C ALA A 305 -0.61 3.11 9.70
N THR A 306 -1.67 2.30 9.55
CA THR A 306 -1.65 0.87 9.89
C THR A 306 -0.56 0.10 9.12
N ASP A 307 -0.24 0.51 7.90
CA ASP A 307 0.82 -0.11 7.08
C ASP A 307 2.24 0.14 7.62
N VAL A 308 2.42 1.08 8.53
CA VAL A 308 3.70 1.39 9.19
C VAL A 308 3.79 0.76 10.57
N GLN A 309 2.68 0.26 11.12
CA GLN A 309 2.63 -0.26 12.48
C GLN A 309 3.60 -1.43 12.69
N GLN A 310 3.62 -2.40 11.77
CA GLN A 310 4.47 -3.60 11.93
C GLN A 310 5.97 -3.26 11.87
N PRO A 311 6.49 -2.51 10.88
CA PRO A 311 7.86 -2.03 10.90
C PRO A 311 8.20 -1.20 12.15
N PHE A 312 7.30 -0.34 12.59
CA PHE A 312 7.53 0.49 13.77
C PHE A 312 7.59 -0.33 15.07
N THR A 313 6.81 -1.40 15.17
CA THR A 313 6.87 -2.34 16.29
C THR A 313 8.28 -2.92 16.47
N VAL A 314 9.00 -3.18 15.38
CA VAL A 314 10.39 -3.65 15.45
C VAL A 314 11.29 -2.62 16.11
N LEU A 315 11.18 -1.34 15.74
CA LEU A 315 11.95 -0.26 16.40
C LEU A 315 11.64 -0.19 17.90
N LEU A 316 10.37 -0.38 18.27
CA LEU A 316 9.95 -0.34 19.68
C LEU A 316 10.59 -1.44 20.54
N THR A 317 11.02 -2.57 19.96
CA THR A 317 11.81 -3.58 20.68
C THR A 317 13.14 -3.04 21.16
N GLN A 318 13.63 -1.94 20.62
CA GLN A 318 14.89 -1.28 20.96
C GLN A 318 14.71 -0.06 21.87
N CYS A 319 13.47 0.29 22.21
CA CYS A 319 13.17 1.36 23.14
C CYS A 319 13.22 0.88 24.60
N GLU A 320 13.72 1.71 25.50
CA GLU A 320 13.74 1.39 26.92
C GLU A 320 12.34 1.50 27.55
N GLY A 321 11.91 0.46 28.25
CA GLY A 321 10.61 0.38 28.89
C GLY A 321 9.53 -0.26 28.01
N GLN A 322 8.29 -0.17 28.45
CA GLN A 322 7.15 -0.76 27.73
C GLN A 322 6.50 0.25 26.79
N SER A 323 6.52 -0.06 25.49
CA SER A 323 5.74 0.66 24.46
C SER A 323 4.42 -0.06 24.21
N VAL A 324 3.43 0.67 23.74
CA VAL A 324 2.09 0.13 23.42
C VAL A 324 1.73 0.47 21.99
N VAL A 325 1.26 -0.52 21.24
CA VAL A 325 0.70 -0.33 19.89
C VAL A 325 -0.76 -0.76 19.90
N THR A 326 -1.66 0.16 19.58
CA THR A 326 -3.10 -0.12 19.48
C THR A 326 -3.55 0.03 18.03
N GLU A 327 -4.15 -1.02 17.49
CA GLU A 327 -4.71 -1.08 16.15
C GLU A 327 -6.19 -0.72 16.17
N THR A 328 -6.57 0.30 15.40
CA THR A 328 -7.98 0.68 15.23
C THR A 328 -8.51 0.40 13.83
N ILE A 329 -7.62 0.08 12.88
CA ILE A 329 -7.97 -0.18 11.47
C ILE A 329 -8.14 -1.68 11.24
N TYR A 330 -7.11 -2.47 11.62
CA TYR A 330 -7.13 -3.92 11.56
C TYR A 330 -6.74 -4.46 12.93
N THR A 331 -7.73 -4.63 13.79
CA THR A 331 -7.57 -4.91 15.22
C THR A 331 -6.76 -6.18 15.54
N GLU A 332 -6.66 -7.10 14.60
CA GLU A 332 -5.92 -8.36 14.74
C GLU A 332 -4.58 -8.37 14.02
N ARG A 333 -4.06 -7.21 13.59
CA ARG A 333 -2.83 -7.10 12.80
C ARG A 333 -1.56 -7.23 13.64
N PHE A 334 -1.41 -8.36 14.34
CA PHE A 334 -0.31 -8.63 15.27
C PHE A 334 0.42 -9.96 15.02
N LYS A 335 0.23 -10.61 13.88
CA LYS A 335 0.91 -11.88 13.56
C LYS A 335 2.42 -11.77 13.56
N HIS A 336 2.97 -10.61 13.19
CA HIS A 336 4.42 -10.33 13.25
C HIS A 336 5.00 -10.40 14.66
N CYS A 337 4.21 -10.18 15.70
CA CYS A 337 4.68 -10.22 17.08
C CYS A 337 5.16 -11.62 17.48
N ALA A 338 4.47 -12.67 17.06
CA ALA A 338 4.89 -14.05 17.28
C ALA A 338 6.23 -14.35 16.57
N GLU A 339 6.40 -13.86 15.36
CA GLU A 339 7.65 -14.02 14.61
C GLU A 339 8.81 -13.24 15.24
N LEU A 340 8.56 -12.02 15.72
CA LEU A 340 9.56 -11.24 16.45
C LEU A 340 9.96 -11.90 17.78
N ASN A 341 8.99 -12.51 18.49
CA ASN A 341 9.27 -13.25 19.72
C ASN A 341 10.20 -14.47 19.50
N LYS A 342 10.10 -15.13 18.32
CA LYS A 342 11.08 -16.17 17.93
C LYS A 342 12.50 -15.62 17.80
N MET A 343 12.65 -14.33 17.50
CA MET A 343 13.93 -13.64 17.38
C MET A 343 14.43 -13.05 18.70
N GLY A 344 13.72 -13.25 19.82
CA GLY A 344 14.10 -12.78 21.14
C GLY A 344 13.43 -11.47 21.58
N ALA A 345 12.43 -10.97 20.85
CA ALA A 345 11.60 -9.90 21.35
C ALA A 345 10.71 -10.35 22.51
N ASP A 346 10.24 -9.39 23.30
CA ASP A 346 9.31 -9.60 24.42
C ASP A 346 8.04 -8.78 24.17
N ILE A 347 7.09 -9.40 23.47
CA ILE A 347 5.85 -8.77 23.06
C ILE A 347 4.65 -9.59 23.52
N ASP A 348 3.77 -8.98 24.29
CA ASP A 348 2.49 -9.52 24.71
C ASP A 348 1.35 -8.90 23.88
N VAL A 349 0.56 -9.75 23.23
CA VAL A 349 -0.57 -9.30 22.41
C VAL A 349 -1.89 -9.51 23.16
N HIS A 350 -2.58 -8.42 23.37
CA HIS A 350 -3.96 -8.38 23.90
C HIS A 350 -4.80 -7.53 22.97
N THR A 351 -5.35 -8.15 21.93
CA THR A 351 -6.10 -7.46 20.87
C THR A 351 -7.15 -6.49 21.46
N PRO A 352 -7.18 -5.20 21.04
CA PRO A 352 -6.52 -4.64 19.87
C PRO A 352 -5.14 -4.00 20.15
N SER A 353 -4.42 -4.42 21.19
CA SER A 353 -3.15 -3.82 21.56
C SER A 353 -2.03 -4.86 21.68
N ALA A 354 -0.79 -4.42 21.44
CA ALA A 354 0.41 -5.14 21.73
C ALA A 354 1.28 -4.33 22.70
N PHE A 355 1.88 -5.00 23.67
CA PHE A 355 2.76 -4.44 24.69
C PHE A 355 4.18 -4.92 24.42
N ILE A 356 5.07 -4.00 24.08
CA ILE A 356 6.44 -4.28 23.67
C ILE A 356 7.37 -3.89 24.81
N ASN A 357 7.98 -4.88 25.46
CA ASN A 357 8.93 -4.68 26.54
C ASN A 357 10.34 -4.56 25.94
N GLY A 358 10.95 -3.41 26.01
CA GLY A 358 12.31 -3.15 25.51
C GLY A 358 13.26 -2.74 26.63
N LYS A 359 14.53 -2.72 26.38
CA LYS A 359 15.26 -3.06 25.16
C LYS A 359 15.54 -4.56 25.13
N THR A 360 15.29 -5.24 24.01
CA THR A 360 15.63 -6.65 23.81
C THR A 360 16.74 -6.80 22.77
N LYS A 361 17.54 -7.84 22.93
CA LYS A 361 18.57 -8.22 21.96
C LYS A 361 17.97 -9.25 21.00
N LEU A 362 17.84 -8.87 19.74
CA LEU A 362 17.36 -9.78 18.70
C LEU A 362 18.47 -10.69 18.20
N HIS A 363 18.11 -11.92 17.84
CA HIS A 363 19.02 -12.91 17.27
C HIS A 363 18.41 -13.54 16.01
N GLY A 364 19.27 -14.07 15.13
CA GLY A 364 18.86 -14.78 13.92
C GLY A 364 17.95 -15.96 14.23
N SER A 365 16.92 -16.15 13.40
CA SER A 365 15.94 -17.21 13.53
C SER A 365 15.30 -17.54 12.18
N LYS A 366 14.56 -18.65 12.13
CA LYS A 366 13.62 -18.95 11.05
C LYS A 366 12.31 -18.25 11.34
N VAL A 367 11.86 -17.38 10.43
CA VAL A 367 10.64 -16.59 10.56
C VAL A 367 9.86 -16.56 9.24
N THR A 368 8.55 -16.29 9.32
CA THR A 368 7.66 -16.33 8.18
C THR A 368 6.98 -14.97 7.98
N ALA A 369 7.08 -14.44 6.77
CA ALA A 369 6.33 -13.25 6.39
C ALA A 369 4.86 -13.63 6.20
N THR A 370 3.98 -13.19 7.10
CA THR A 370 2.54 -13.50 7.04
C THR A 370 1.77 -12.56 6.12
N ASP A 371 2.35 -11.42 5.81
CA ASP A 371 1.86 -10.40 4.89
C ASP A 371 3.01 -9.45 4.49
N LEU A 372 2.71 -8.53 3.57
CA LEU A 372 3.69 -7.57 3.04
C LEU A 372 4.41 -6.77 4.13
N ARG A 373 3.68 -6.20 5.08
CA ARG A 373 4.25 -5.30 6.10
C ARG A 373 4.90 -6.06 7.25
N CYS A 374 4.41 -7.26 7.54
CA CYS A 374 5.13 -8.22 8.39
C CYS A 374 6.49 -8.53 7.79
N GLY A 375 6.54 -8.88 6.50
CA GLY A 375 7.80 -9.14 5.80
C GLY A 375 8.78 -7.98 5.89
N ALA A 376 8.35 -6.76 5.69
CA ALA A 376 9.18 -5.56 5.84
C ALA A 376 9.71 -5.40 7.26
N GLY A 377 8.87 -5.61 8.26
CA GLY A 377 9.28 -5.59 9.67
C GLY A 377 10.33 -6.67 9.98
N LEU A 378 10.14 -7.89 9.46
CA LEU A 378 11.09 -8.98 9.65
C LEU A 378 12.45 -8.71 8.98
N VAL A 379 12.46 -8.03 7.83
CA VAL A 379 13.71 -7.57 7.19
C VAL A 379 14.45 -6.61 8.11
N ILE A 380 13.77 -5.63 8.69
CA ILE A 380 14.38 -4.69 9.64
C ILE A 380 14.92 -5.44 10.87
N ALA A 381 14.12 -6.34 11.45
CA ALA A 381 14.54 -7.15 12.60
C ALA A 381 15.77 -8.01 12.29
N ALA A 382 15.80 -8.63 11.11
CA ALA A 382 16.92 -9.45 10.65
C ALA A 382 18.22 -8.64 10.48
N LEU A 383 18.13 -7.42 9.96
CA LEU A 383 19.28 -6.51 9.82
C LEU A 383 19.87 -6.13 11.17
N MET A 384 19.04 -6.05 12.22
CA MET A 384 19.44 -5.70 13.58
C MET A 384 19.94 -6.90 14.40
N ALA A 385 19.54 -8.11 14.03
CA ALA A 385 19.75 -9.32 14.83
C ALA A 385 21.21 -9.78 14.81
N ASP A 386 21.64 -10.45 15.87
CA ASP A 386 22.89 -11.20 15.87
C ASP A 386 22.72 -12.51 15.09
N GLY A 387 23.57 -12.74 14.09
CA GLY A 387 23.56 -13.95 13.29
C GLY A 387 22.71 -13.85 12.03
N VAL A 388 22.31 -14.98 11.48
CA VAL A 388 21.58 -15.07 10.22
C VAL A 388 20.11 -15.36 10.48
N THR A 389 19.24 -14.56 9.89
CA THR A 389 17.78 -14.78 9.86
C THR A 389 17.39 -15.33 8.50
N GLU A 390 16.52 -16.35 8.50
CA GLU A 390 15.91 -16.95 7.32
C GLU A 390 14.42 -16.58 7.28
N ILE A 391 14.02 -15.80 6.27
CA ILE A 391 12.64 -15.32 6.10
C ILE A 391 11.95 -16.13 5.01
N HIS A 392 10.85 -16.78 5.37
CA HIS A 392 9.99 -17.57 4.50
C HIS A 392 8.81 -16.76 3.95
N ASP A 393 8.11 -17.31 2.95
CA ASP A 393 6.95 -16.68 2.28
C ASP A 393 7.25 -15.28 1.71
N ILE A 394 8.45 -15.11 1.16
CA ILE A 394 8.98 -13.82 0.69
C ILE A 394 8.21 -13.22 -0.48
N TYR A 395 7.35 -14.00 -1.15
CA TYR A 395 6.46 -13.49 -2.18
C TYR A 395 5.56 -12.34 -1.65
N HIS A 396 5.28 -12.32 -0.35
CA HIS A 396 4.58 -11.21 0.27
C HIS A 396 5.37 -9.90 0.18
N ILE A 397 6.69 -9.95 0.34
CA ILE A 397 7.58 -8.78 0.25
C ILE A 397 7.65 -8.28 -1.20
N ASP A 398 7.80 -9.20 -2.14
CA ASP A 398 7.94 -8.88 -3.58
C ASP A 398 6.68 -8.22 -4.19
N ARG A 399 5.55 -8.29 -3.49
CA ARG A 399 4.31 -7.63 -3.89
C ARG A 399 4.35 -6.11 -3.76
N GLY A 400 5.22 -5.56 -2.94
CA GLY A 400 5.14 -4.14 -2.62
C GLY A 400 6.45 -3.40 -2.40
N TYR A 401 7.59 -4.08 -2.37
CA TYR A 401 8.90 -3.44 -2.22
C TYR A 401 9.74 -3.63 -3.49
N ASP A 402 9.93 -2.53 -4.20
CA ASP A 402 10.69 -2.49 -5.44
C ASP A 402 12.19 -2.59 -5.16
N ASN A 403 12.86 -3.54 -5.81
CA ASN A 403 14.31 -3.75 -5.75
C ASN A 403 14.89 -3.73 -4.33
N LEU A 404 14.22 -4.40 -3.39
CA LEU A 404 14.64 -4.42 -1.98
C LEU A 404 16.10 -4.89 -1.85
N ASP A 405 16.46 -5.96 -2.54
CA ASP A 405 17.80 -6.56 -2.49
C ASP A 405 18.87 -5.57 -2.96
N GLY A 406 18.66 -4.91 -4.10
CA GLY A 406 19.59 -3.92 -4.65
C GLY A 406 19.73 -2.68 -3.77
N LYS A 407 18.63 -2.17 -3.25
CA LYS A 407 18.63 -1.00 -2.34
C LYS A 407 19.36 -1.32 -1.04
N LEU A 408 19.10 -2.47 -0.43
CA LEU A 408 19.75 -2.88 0.81
C LEU A 408 21.24 -3.19 0.60
N ALA A 409 21.61 -3.85 -0.49
CA ALA A 409 23.01 -4.10 -0.82
C ALA A 409 23.80 -2.78 -1.01
N HIS A 410 23.19 -1.78 -1.68
CA HIS A 410 23.77 -0.46 -1.83
C HIS A 410 24.02 0.26 -0.50
N LEU A 411 23.15 0.02 0.48
CA LEU A 411 23.28 0.59 1.83
C LEU A 411 24.25 -0.16 2.74
N GLY A 412 24.80 -1.31 2.30
CA GLY A 412 25.77 -2.10 3.04
C GLY A 412 25.18 -3.32 3.76
N ALA A 413 23.93 -3.69 3.52
CA ALA A 413 23.34 -4.89 4.06
C ALA A 413 23.94 -6.15 3.42
N LYS A 414 24.02 -7.22 4.21
CA LYS A 414 24.44 -8.54 3.76
C LYS A 414 23.22 -9.45 3.70
N MET A 415 22.64 -9.58 2.53
CA MET A 415 21.48 -10.41 2.29
C MET A 415 21.61 -11.15 0.96
N TRP A 416 20.94 -12.31 0.87
CA TRP A 416 20.85 -13.10 -0.35
C TRP A 416 19.55 -13.90 -0.38
N ARG A 417 19.18 -14.35 -1.57
CA ARG A 417 18.07 -15.28 -1.77
C ARG A 417 18.60 -16.67 -2.00
N GLU A 418 17.94 -17.64 -1.44
CA GLU A 418 18.32 -19.05 -1.52
C GLU A 418 17.08 -19.93 -1.72
N GLU A 419 17.23 -21.03 -2.45
CA GLU A 419 16.20 -22.06 -2.52
C GLU A 419 16.47 -23.09 -1.44
N VAL A 420 15.49 -23.34 -0.60
CA VAL A 420 15.57 -24.36 0.49
C VAL A 420 14.59 -25.49 0.21
N GLU A 421 14.92 -26.68 0.72
CA GLU A 421 13.97 -27.79 0.72
C GLU A 421 12.88 -27.54 1.77
N ASP A 422 11.62 -27.89 1.41
CA ASP A 422 10.44 -27.74 2.28
C ASP A 422 10.54 -28.63 3.53
#